data_407c0c6186e18a504c6edec262adaff6
#
_entry.id   407c0c6186e18a504c6edec262adaff6
#
_cell.length_a   1.000
_cell.length_b   1.000
_cell.length_c   1.000
_cell.angle_alpha   90.00
_cell.angle_beta   90.00
_cell.angle_gamma   90.00
#
_symmetry.space_group_name_H-M   'P 1'
#
loop_
_entity.id
_entity.type
_entity.pdbx_description
1 polymer ?
#
loop_
_entity_poly.entity_id
_entity_poly.type
_entity_poly.pdbx_seq_one_letter_code
_entity_poly.pdbx_strand_id
1 'polypeptide(L)'
;MVNASATAMLAALAPGRVAVAFGTGFNGTRALGAPAATWSYLKRYVLTCRALLRGETVEWNGYPIRMLHPDGHAPARPIDLPVLISALGPKGLAITREIADGLFTVNNQTGHAHEFSWATLGIHCTVLENHEPLDSPRVRAAAGAGHALAYHTTYEFGGDVTQLPGGQAWLDVITAVPERERHLAVHDQHLVGLNQADEAAWAAGSWRAIPATTVTGSAAHIAEQLTRYAGEGITEIMYQPSGPDLTGELERFITVARQV
;
A
#
# COMPACT_ATOMS: atom_id res chain seq x y z
N MET A 1 -2.70 21.50 4.67
CA MET A 1 -3.31 21.81 5.99
C MET A 1 -3.88 20.56 6.67
N VAL A 2 -4.91 19.88 6.11
CA VAL A 2 -5.60 18.74 6.79
C VAL A 2 -4.61 17.64 7.21
N ASN A 3 -3.80 17.11 6.30
CA ASN A 3 -2.86 16.04 6.63
C ASN A 3 -1.78 16.48 7.65
N ALA A 4 -1.28 17.71 7.57
CA ALA A 4 -0.34 18.22 8.58
C ALA A 4 -1.01 18.33 9.96
N SER A 5 -2.27 18.77 10.04
CA SER A 5 -3.02 18.84 11.29
C SER A 5 -3.29 17.46 11.89
N ALA A 6 -3.75 16.51 11.05
CA ALA A 6 -4.00 15.14 11.49
C ALA A 6 -2.70 14.46 11.98
N THR A 7 -1.61 14.64 11.25
CA THR A 7 -0.29 14.11 11.64
C THR A 7 0.19 14.70 12.97
N ALA A 8 0.02 16.01 13.18
CA ALA A 8 0.36 16.65 14.44
C ALA A 8 -0.41 16.05 15.61
N MET A 9 -1.72 15.82 15.42
CA MET A 9 -2.56 15.21 16.46
C MET A 9 -2.14 13.77 16.75
N LEU A 10 -1.86 12.96 15.71
CA LEU A 10 -1.37 11.58 15.89
C LEU A 10 -0.04 11.56 16.64
N ALA A 11 0.89 12.47 16.30
CA ALA A 11 2.17 12.60 17.00
C ALA A 11 2.00 12.91 18.49
N ALA A 12 0.99 13.73 18.86
CA ALA A 12 0.67 14.00 20.24
C ALA A 12 0.05 12.81 20.98
N LEU A 13 -0.81 12.06 20.31
CA LEU A 13 -1.45 10.87 20.88
C LEU A 13 -0.50 9.69 21.03
N ALA A 14 0.51 9.58 20.18
CA ALA A 14 1.47 8.47 20.19
C ALA A 14 2.92 8.99 20.00
N PRO A 15 3.49 9.70 21.01
CA PRO A 15 4.82 10.31 20.90
C PRO A 15 5.89 9.28 20.55
N GLY A 16 6.72 9.59 19.54
CA GLY A 16 7.81 8.73 19.07
C GLY A 16 7.37 7.45 18.34
N ARG A 17 6.06 7.28 18.08
CA ARG A 17 5.48 6.08 17.45
C ARG A 17 4.77 6.36 16.13
N VAL A 18 4.95 7.55 15.56
CA VAL A 18 4.28 7.96 14.31
C VAL A 18 5.32 8.19 13.24
N ALA A 19 5.13 7.55 12.10
CA ALA A 19 5.74 7.88 10.82
C ALA A 19 4.62 8.12 9.78
N VAL A 20 4.91 8.89 8.74
CA VAL A 20 3.93 9.16 7.68
C VAL A 20 4.48 8.73 6.33
N ALA A 21 3.72 7.91 5.61
CA ALA A 21 4.05 7.54 4.25
C ALA A 21 3.22 8.37 3.25
N PHE A 22 3.86 8.88 2.21
CA PHE A 22 3.23 9.58 1.11
C PHE A 22 3.46 8.85 -0.20
N GLY A 23 2.43 8.82 -1.04
CA GLY A 23 2.50 8.32 -2.41
C GLY A 23 1.79 9.27 -3.38
N THR A 24 1.92 9.03 -4.67
CA THR A 24 1.25 9.81 -5.72
C THR A 24 -0.26 9.62 -5.73
N GLY A 25 -0.80 8.75 -4.87
CA GLY A 25 -2.22 8.46 -4.79
C GLY A 25 -2.71 7.61 -5.97
N PHE A 26 -1.87 6.75 -6.51
CA PHE A 26 -2.20 5.96 -7.70
C PHE A 26 -3.58 5.30 -7.59
N ASN A 27 -3.82 4.49 -6.59
CA ASN A 27 -5.13 3.86 -6.39
C ASN A 27 -6.19 4.87 -5.94
N GLY A 28 -5.87 5.76 -5.00
CA GLY A 28 -6.84 6.71 -4.45
C GLY A 28 -7.37 7.71 -5.48
N THR A 29 -6.51 8.21 -6.39
CA THR A 29 -6.95 9.13 -7.45
C THR A 29 -7.61 8.38 -8.61
N ARG A 30 -7.15 7.16 -8.93
CA ARG A 30 -7.77 6.32 -9.96
C ARG A 30 -9.19 5.91 -9.58
N ALA A 31 -9.44 5.56 -8.32
CA ALA A 31 -10.79 5.29 -7.83
C ALA A 31 -11.75 6.49 -7.98
N LEU A 32 -11.20 7.72 -8.08
CA LEU A 32 -11.96 8.94 -8.39
C LEU A 32 -12.02 9.25 -9.90
N GLY A 33 -11.50 8.38 -10.75
CA GLY A 33 -11.41 8.62 -12.20
C GLY A 33 -10.35 9.67 -12.60
N ALA A 34 -9.42 10.01 -11.69
CA ALA A 34 -8.40 11.02 -11.91
C ALA A 34 -7.00 10.40 -12.04
N PRO A 35 -6.06 11.06 -12.75
CA PRO A 35 -4.69 10.58 -12.83
C PRO A 35 -3.97 10.72 -11.47
N ALA A 36 -2.97 9.87 -11.24
CA ALA A 36 -2.09 10.00 -10.09
C ALA A 36 -1.37 11.35 -10.08
N ALA A 37 -1.07 11.86 -8.89
CA ALA A 37 -0.31 13.11 -8.74
C ALA A 37 1.08 12.99 -9.37
N THR A 38 1.59 14.10 -9.91
CA THR A 38 2.96 14.13 -10.44
C THR A 38 3.99 14.05 -9.29
N TRP A 39 5.17 13.53 -9.58
CA TRP A 39 6.25 13.46 -8.60
C TRP A 39 6.71 14.84 -8.10
N SER A 40 6.69 15.86 -8.96
CA SER A 40 6.97 17.25 -8.57
C SER A 40 5.92 17.82 -7.62
N TYR A 41 4.64 17.51 -7.85
CA TYR A 41 3.58 17.88 -6.92
C TYR A 41 3.75 17.19 -5.57
N LEU A 42 4.01 15.86 -5.56
CA LEU A 42 4.24 15.11 -4.33
C LEU A 42 5.41 15.69 -3.53
N LYS A 43 6.54 15.96 -4.18
CA LYS A 43 7.71 16.56 -3.52
C LYS A 43 7.33 17.88 -2.84
N ARG A 44 6.70 18.80 -3.59
CA ARG A 44 6.24 20.09 -3.03
C ARG A 44 5.28 19.88 -1.85
N TYR A 45 4.35 18.93 -1.99
CA TYR A 45 3.36 18.62 -0.95
C TYR A 45 4.02 18.13 0.34
N VAL A 46 4.94 17.19 0.26
CA VAL A 46 5.66 16.63 1.41
C VAL A 46 6.49 17.71 2.12
N LEU A 47 7.25 18.50 1.35
CA LEU A 47 8.04 19.61 1.91
C LEU A 47 7.15 20.66 2.61
N THR A 48 6.00 20.99 2.01
CA THR A 48 5.00 21.87 2.63
C THR A 48 4.44 21.28 3.92
N CYS A 49 4.09 20.00 3.95
CA CYS A 49 3.61 19.34 5.17
C CYS A 49 4.67 19.38 6.30
N ARG A 50 5.93 19.09 5.97
CA ARG A 50 7.04 19.18 6.94
C ARG A 50 7.21 20.60 7.50
N ALA A 51 7.19 21.62 6.64
CA ALA A 51 7.32 23.01 7.05
C ALA A 51 6.14 23.45 7.95
N LEU A 52 4.91 23.06 7.60
CA LEU A 52 3.74 23.32 8.45
C LEU A 52 3.85 22.63 9.83
N LEU A 53 4.37 21.41 9.88
CA LEU A 53 4.62 20.69 11.14
C LEU A 53 5.68 21.37 11.99
N ARG A 54 6.68 22.04 11.39
CA ARG A 54 7.65 22.87 12.09
C ARG A 54 7.11 24.24 12.54
N GLY A 55 5.87 24.60 12.10
CA GLY A 55 5.25 25.89 12.43
C GLY A 55 5.61 27.03 11.47
N GLU A 56 6.23 26.70 10.34
CA GLU A 56 6.66 27.69 9.35
C GLU A 56 5.46 28.24 8.53
N THR A 57 5.65 29.45 8.01
CA THR A 57 4.77 30.01 6.97
C THR A 57 5.33 29.62 5.60
N VAL A 58 4.51 29.01 4.76
CA VAL A 58 4.90 28.52 3.44
C VAL A 58 3.95 29.02 2.38
N GLU A 59 4.41 29.16 1.14
CA GLU A 59 3.56 29.50 0.01
C GLU A 59 2.89 28.24 -0.56
N TRP A 60 1.59 28.28 -0.73
CA TRP A 60 0.81 27.24 -1.39
C TRP A 60 -0.21 27.86 -2.37
N ASN A 61 -0.07 27.54 -3.65
CA ASN A 61 -0.91 28.07 -4.73
C ASN A 61 -1.03 29.62 -4.75
N GLY A 62 0.06 30.33 -4.50
CA GLY A 62 0.12 31.80 -4.48
C GLY A 62 -0.33 32.44 -3.17
N TYR A 63 -0.63 31.64 -2.13
CA TYR A 63 -1.06 32.15 -0.82
C TYR A 63 -0.11 31.71 0.28
N PRO A 64 0.28 32.62 1.20
CA PRO A 64 0.98 32.22 2.42
C PRO A 64 0.03 31.45 3.34
N ILE A 65 0.44 30.26 3.74
CA ILE A 65 -0.32 29.42 4.68
C ILE A 65 0.54 29.06 5.90
N ARG A 66 -0.11 28.95 7.05
CA ARG A 66 0.48 28.52 8.31
C ARG A 66 -0.56 27.81 9.16
N MET A 67 -0.13 26.94 10.07
CA MET A 67 -1.02 26.34 11.06
C MET A 67 -1.33 27.41 12.14
N LEU A 68 -2.57 27.88 12.21
CA LEU A 68 -3.03 29.01 13.03
C LEU A 68 -3.65 28.59 14.37
N HIS A 69 -3.29 27.43 14.89
CA HIS A 69 -3.80 27.00 16.19
C HIS A 69 -3.21 27.86 17.32
N PRO A 70 -4.02 28.39 18.24
CA PRO A 70 -3.53 29.04 19.44
C PRO A 70 -2.77 28.06 20.33
N ASP A 71 -1.86 28.60 21.16
CA ASP A 71 -1.13 27.80 22.15
C ASP A 71 -2.13 27.06 23.08
N GLY A 72 -1.83 25.80 23.36
CA GLY A 72 -2.68 24.92 24.17
C GLY A 72 -3.86 24.28 23.43
N HIS A 73 -4.18 24.69 22.20
CA HIS A 73 -5.26 24.10 21.39
C HIS A 73 -4.80 23.10 20.34
N ALA A 74 -3.50 22.93 20.16
CA ALA A 74 -2.90 21.94 19.29
C ALA A 74 -1.52 21.55 19.85
N PRO A 75 -0.93 20.43 19.37
CA PRO A 75 0.42 20.03 19.76
C PRO A 75 1.44 21.14 19.51
N ALA A 76 2.36 21.31 20.49
CA ALA A 76 3.45 22.27 20.36
C ALA A 76 4.34 21.95 19.15
N ARG A 77 4.88 22.99 18.51
CA ARG A 77 5.78 22.86 17.35
C ARG A 77 7.19 23.34 17.74
N PRO A 78 8.24 22.86 17.08
CA PRO A 78 8.25 21.99 15.91
C PRO A 78 7.87 20.55 16.21
N ILE A 79 7.25 19.88 15.24
CA ILE A 79 6.98 18.44 15.26
C ILE A 79 7.82 17.82 14.15
N ASP A 80 8.82 17.07 14.53
CA ASP A 80 9.64 16.25 13.63
C ASP A 80 9.20 14.79 13.76
N LEU A 81 8.92 14.19 12.60
CA LEU A 81 8.56 12.78 12.49
C LEU A 81 9.09 12.21 11.17
N PRO A 82 9.38 10.91 11.13
CA PRO A 82 9.84 10.26 9.92
C PRO A 82 8.79 10.31 8.81
N VAL A 83 9.27 10.57 7.59
CA VAL A 83 8.47 10.56 6.38
C VAL A 83 9.02 9.52 5.42
N LEU A 84 8.18 8.58 5.02
CA LEU A 84 8.47 7.62 3.98
C LEU A 84 7.78 8.05 2.68
N ILE A 85 8.37 7.69 1.55
CA ILE A 85 7.75 7.88 0.24
C ILE A 85 7.53 6.53 -0.42
N SER A 86 6.31 6.30 -0.90
CA SER A 86 5.98 5.11 -1.68
C SER A 86 6.44 5.30 -3.12
N ALA A 87 7.47 4.55 -3.51
CA ALA A 87 8.07 4.64 -4.83
C ALA A 87 8.54 3.27 -5.34
N LEU A 88 8.26 3.00 -6.62
CA LEU A 88 8.67 1.76 -7.31
C LEU A 88 9.60 2.05 -8.50
N GLY A 89 9.49 3.21 -9.12
CA GLY A 89 10.24 3.56 -10.32
C GLY A 89 11.28 4.65 -10.10
N PRO A 90 12.18 4.85 -11.07
CA PRO A 90 13.38 5.69 -10.91
C PRO A 90 13.09 7.14 -10.53
N LYS A 91 12.01 7.75 -11.05
CA LYS A 91 11.65 9.13 -10.69
C LYS A 91 11.21 9.24 -9.23
N GLY A 92 10.43 8.28 -8.76
CA GLY A 92 10.00 8.25 -7.36
C GLY A 92 11.16 7.99 -6.41
N LEU A 93 12.00 7.01 -6.73
CA LEU A 93 13.20 6.68 -5.95
C LEU A 93 14.16 7.87 -5.83
N ALA A 94 14.35 8.64 -6.92
CA ALA A 94 15.18 9.86 -6.87
C ALA A 94 14.64 10.88 -5.86
N ILE A 95 13.31 11.10 -5.84
CA ILE A 95 12.66 11.99 -4.88
C ILE A 95 12.74 11.43 -3.45
N THR A 96 12.54 10.11 -3.29
CA THR A 96 12.67 9.46 -1.98
C THR A 96 14.06 9.70 -1.39
N ARG A 97 15.13 9.48 -2.15
CA ARG A 97 16.52 9.76 -1.71
C ARG A 97 16.74 11.23 -1.33
N GLU A 98 16.04 12.15 -1.98
CA GLU A 98 16.24 13.59 -1.78
C GLU A 98 15.53 14.12 -0.53
N ILE A 99 14.31 13.66 -0.24
CA ILE A 99 13.45 14.32 0.74
C ILE A 99 12.82 13.40 1.79
N ALA A 100 13.02 12.08 1.73
CA ALA A 100 12.41 11.14 2.67
C ALA A 100 13.42 10.58 3.68
N ASP A 101 12.91 10.09 4.80
CA ASP A 101 13.69 9.36 5.80
C ASP A 101 13.71 7.86 5.50
N GLY A 102 12.82 7.38 4.62
CA GLY A 102 12.75 5.98 4.22
C GLY A 102 11.90 5.73 2.99
N LEU A 103 11.98 4.49 2.52
CA LEU A 103 11.23 3.96 1.38
C LEU A 103 10.03 3.15 1.87
N PHE A 104 8.87 3.37 1.27
CA PHE A 104 7.75 2.43 1.35
C PHE A 104 7.61 1.74 -0.01
N THR A 105 7.62 0.41 -0.03
CA THR A 105 7.51 -0.38 -1.26
C THR A 105 6.42 -1.45 -1.14
N VAL A 106 5.98 -1.98 -2.27
CA VAL A 106 4.92 -3.01 -2.36
C VAL A 106 5.25 -4.00 -3.48
N ASN A 107 4.44 -5.03 -3.65
CA ASN A 107 4.53 -5.98 -4.76
C ASN A 107 5.93 -6.65 -4.89
N ASN A 108 6.53 -7.01 -3.76
CA ASN A 108 7.86 -7.64 -3.71
C ASN A 108 8.98 -6.81 -4.39
N GLN A 109 8.80 -5.50 -4.53
CA GLN A 109 9.80 -4.60 -5.13
C GLN A 109 10.86 -4.22 -4.08
N THR A 110 11.83 -5.09 -3.84
CA THR A 110 12.86 -4.94 -2.81
C THR A 110 14.20 -4.43 -3.33
N GLY A 111 14.40 -4.41 -4.65
CA GLY A 111 15.71 -4.17 -5.29
C GLY A 111 16.42 -2.86 -4.91
N HIS A 112 15.73 -1.89 -4.32
CA HIS A 112 16.30 -0.62 -3.87
C HIS A 112 16.25 -0.44 -2.34
N ALA A 113 15.77 -1.43 -1.59
CA ALA A 113 15.58 -1.31 -0.15
C ALA A 113 16.90 -1.02 0.60
N HIS A 114 17.99 -1.66 0.20
CA HIS A 114 19.32 -1.50 0.80
C HIS A 114 19.91 -0.07 0.67
N GLU A 115 19.32 0.79 -0.14
CA GLU A 115 19.73 2.19 -0.28
C GLU A 115 19.20 3.08 0.85
N PHE A 116 18.28 2.57 1.65
CA PHE A 116 17.60 3.32 2.70
C PHE A 116 17.79 2.67 4.07
N SER A 117 18.03 3.47 5.09
CA SER A 117 18.13 2.99 6.47
C SER A 117 16.78 2.53 7.03
N TRP A 118 15.69 2.95 6.42
CA TRP A 118 14.33 2.51 6.71
C TRP A 118 13.62 2.15 5.40
N ALA A 119 13.33 0.87 5.22
CA ALA A 119 12.62 0.36 4.07
C ALA A 119 11.46 -0.53 4.54
N THR A 120 10.23 -0.05 4.36
CA THR A 120 9.01 -0.79 4.68
C THR A 120 8.46 -1.47 3.44
N LEU A 121 8.18 -2.77 3.53
CA LEU A 121 7.49 -3.53 2.48
C LEU A 121 6.05 -3.83 2.90
N GLY A 122 5.09 -3.34 2.12
CA GLY A 122 3.69 -3.73 2.22
C GLY A 122 3.44 -5.08 1.57
N ILE A 123 2.87 -6.02 2.34
CA ILE A 123 2.56 -7.37 1.87
C ILE A 123 1.12 -7.78 2.17
N HIS A 124 0.59 -8.64 1.30
CA HIS A 124 -0.62 -9.41 1.50
C HIS A 124 -0.25 -10.89 1.59
N CYS A 125 -0.78 -11.59 2.58
CA CYS A 125 -0.59 -13.03 2.71
C CYS A 125 -1.65 -13.65 3.62
N THR A 126 -1.71 -14.98 3.62
CA THR A 126 -2.27 -15.77 4.74
C THR A 126 -1.39 -16.98 5.00
N VAL A 127 -1.25 -17.36 6.27
CA VAL A 127 -0.59 -18.60 6.66
C VAL A 127 -1.56 -19.76 6.39
N LEU A 128 -1.18 -20.66 5.50
CA LEU A 128 -1.99 -21.85 5.20
C LEU A 128 -1.95 -22.84 6.37
N GLU A 129 -3.10 -23.39 6.72
CA GLU A 129 -3.20 -24.54 7.59
C GLU A 129 -2.71 -25.83 6.88
N ASN A 130 -2.43 -26.88 7.65
CA ASN A 130 -1.97 -28.14 7.07
C ASN A 130 -2.98 -28.68 6.05
N HIS A 131 -2.52 -28.89 4.81
CA HIS A 131 -3.33 -29.38 3.69
C HIS A 131 -4.50 -28.44 3.28
N GLU A 132 -4.49 -27.18 3.69
CA GLU A 132 -5.51 -26.23 3.27
C GLU A 132 -5.37 -25.89 1.78
N PRO A 133 -6.43 -26.09 0.98
CA PRO A 133 -6.38 -25.78 -0.44
C PRO A 133 -6.43 -24.26 -0.68
N LEU A 134 -5.75 -23.81 -1.73
CA LEU A 134 -5.67 -22.38 -2.11
C LEU A 134 -7.03 -21.77 -2.46
N ASP A 135 -8.01 -22.58 -2.84
CA ASP A 135 -9.38 -22.17 -3.17
C ASP A 135 -10.35 -22.33 -1.99
N SER A 136 -9.84 -22.59 -0.78
CA SER A 136 -10.68 -22.64 0.41
C SER A 136 -11.39 -21.30 0.64
N PRO A 137 -12.60 -21.29 1.25
CA PRO A 137 -13.30 -20.05 1.56
C PRO A 137 -12.47 -19.08 2.42
N ARG A 138 -11.67 -19.61 3.36
CA ARG A 138 -10.79 -18.79 4.21
C ARG A 138 -9.67 -18.14 3.40
N VAL A 139 -8.92 -18.92 2.60
CA VAL A 139 -7.83 -18.40 1.76
C VAL A 139 -8.36 -17.38 0.76
N ARG A 140 -9.51 -17.65 0.17
CA ARG A 140 -10.19 -16.67 -0.71
C ARG A 140 -10.46 -15.34 0.00
N ALA A 141 -10.98 -15.39 1.21
CA ALA A 141 -11.28 -14.19 2.00
C ALA A 141 -10.00 -13.45 2.44
N ALA A 142 -8.97 -14.20 2.87
CA ALA A 142 -7.76 -13.63 3.46
C ALA A 142 -6.70 -13.20 2.43
N ALA A 143 -6.58 -13.90 1.29
CA ALA A 143 -5.57 -13.64 0.27
C ALA A 143 -6.15 -13.08 -1.04
N GLY A 144 -7.46 -13.24 -1.28
CA GLY A 144 -8.10 -12.87 -2.53
C GLY A 144 -7.96 -11.40 -2.87
N ALA A 145 -8.19 -10.50 -1.92
CA ALA A 145 -8.05 -9.05 -2.14
C ALA A 145 -6.60 -8.66 -2.53
N GLY A 146 -5.59 -9.26 -1.89
CA GLY A 146 -4.19 -9.07 -2.25
C GLY A 146 -3.86 -9.64 -3.64
N HIS A 147 -4.41 -10.82 -3.97
CA HIS A 147 -4.26 -11.44 -5.28
C HIS A 147 -4.88 -10.58 -6.39
N ALA A 148 -6.06 -10.01 -6.16
CA ALA A 148 -6.77 -9.14 -7.10
C ALA A 148 -5.95 -7.93 -7.55
N LEU A 149 -5.03 -7.43 -6.72
CA LEU A 149 -4.15 -6.32 -7.08
C LEU A 149 -3.30 -6.58 -8.33
N ALA A 150 -3.00 -7.83 -8.65
CA ALA A 150 -2.28 -8.16 -9.88
C ALA A 150 -3.09 -7.76 -11.13
N TYR A 151 -4.40 -7.97 -11.13
CA TYR A 151 -5.30 -7.59 -12.23
C TYR A 151 -5.49 -6.07 -12.28
N HIS A 152 -5.82 -5.46 -11.13
CA HIS A 152 -6.03 -4.02 -11.01
C HIS A 152 -4.79 -3.25 -11.49
N THR A 153 -3.62 -3.62 -10.99
CA THR A 153 -2.35 -2.96 -11.33
C THR A 153 -2.01 -3.16 -12.82
N THR A 154 -2.14 -4.38 -13.33
CA THR A 154 -1.87 -4.66 -14.76
C THR A 154 -2.78 -3.83 -15.64
N TYR A 155 -4.08 -3.78 -15.36
CA TYR A 155 -5.06 -2.99 -16.13
C TYR A 155 -4.75 -1.49 -16.07
N GLU A 156 -4.51 -0.96 -14.88
CA GLU A 156 -4.28 0.47 -14.65
C GLU A 156 -2.97 0.99 -15.27
N PHE A 157 -1.96 0.13 -15.39
CA PHE A 157 -0.71 0.47 -16.08
C PHE A 157 -0.76 0.19 -17.60
N GLY A 158 -1.92 -0.22 -18.14
CA GLY A 158 -2.09 -0.51 -19.57
C GLY A 158 -1.43 -1.81 -20.02
N GLY A 159 -1.19 -2.74 -19.08
CA GLY A 159 -0.71 -4.08 -19.38
C GLY A 159 -1.84 -5.00 -19.88
N ASP A 160 -1.45 -6.15 -20.40
CA ASP A 160 -2.37 -7.16 -20.90
C ASP A 160 -2.82 -8.11 -19.77
N VAL A 161 -3.99 -7.84 -19.21
CA VAL A 161 -4.59 -8.65 -18.14
C VAL A 161 -4.87 -10.10 -18.59
N THR A 162 -5.06 -10.34 -19.89
CA THR A 162 -5.36 -11.69 -20.41
C THR A 162 -4.20 -12.67 -20.23
N GLN A 163 -2.99 -12.17 -19.98
CA GLN A 163 -1.82 -12.99 -19.65
C GLN A 163 -1.86 -13.55 -18.21
N LEU A 164 -2.73 -13.02 -17.36
CA LEU A 164 -2.94 -13.52 -16.01
C LEU A 164 -3.93 -14.68 -16.00
N PRO A 165 -3.79 -15.68 -15.10
CA PRO A 165 -4.74 -16.77 -14.97
C PRO A 165 -6.17 -16.27 -14.72
N GLY A 166 -7.13 -16.62 -15.57
CA GLY A 166 -8.51 -16.10 -15.50
C GLY A 166 -8.67 -14.64 -15.95
N GLY A 167 -7.62 -14.02 -16.48
CA GLY A 167 -7.60 -12.61 -16.87
C GLY A 167 -8.58 -12.24 -17.98
N GLN A 168 -8.88 -13.16 -18.90
CA GLN A 168 -9.92 -12.93 -19.92
C GLN A 168 -11.29 -12.76 -19.26
N ALA A 169 -11.65 -13.64 -18.30
CA ALA A 169 -12.93 -13.54 -17.59
C ALA A 169 -13.03 -12.24 -16.78
N TRP A 170 -11.91 -11.78 -16.18
CA TRP A 170 -11.83 -10.49 -15.51
C TRP A 170 -12.08 -9.34 -16.48
N LEU A 171 -11.39 -9.34 -17.63
CA LEU A 171 -11.46 -8.28 -18.63
C LEU A 171 -12.85 -8.17 -19.26
N ASP A 172 -13.51 -9.31 -19.51
CA ASP A 172 -14.87 -9.35 -20.07
C ASP A 172 -15.86 -8.61 -19.17
N VAL A 173 -15.76 -8.78 -17.84
CA VAL A 173 -16.60 -8.06 -16.88
C VAL A 173 -16.31 -6.55 -16.92
N ILE A 174 -15.05 -6.15 -16.88
CA ILE A 174 -14.69 -4.73 -16.88
C ILE A 174 -15.07 -4.05 -18.20
N THR A 175 -14.88 -4.72 -19.33
CA THR A 175 -15.20 -4.13 -20.64
C THR A 175 -16.70 -4.03 -20.90
N ALA A 176 -17.53 -4.82 -20.23
CA ALA A 176 -18.98 -4.68 -20.25
C ALA A 176 -19.48 -3.40 -19.54
N VAL A 177 -18.67 -2.81 -18.67
CA VAL A 177 -18.98 -1.55 -18.01
C VAL A 177 -18.67 -0.37 -18.94
N PRO A 178 -19.53 0.68 -19.00
CA PRO A 178 -19.24 1.90 -19.76
C PRO A 178 -17.86 2.47 -19.41
N GLU A 179 -17.07 2.84 -20.42
CA GLU A 179 -15.66 3.23 -20.25
C GLU A 179 -15.44 4.27 -19.13
N ARG A 180 -16.31 5.29 -19.08
CA ARG A 180 -16.25 6.35 -18.05
C ARG A 180 -16.46 5.86 -16.62
N GLU A 181 -16.99 4.64 -16.43
CA GLU A 181 -17.34 4.05 -15.13
C GLU A 181 -16.44 2.87 -14.75
N ARG A 182 -15.55 2.41 -15.66
CA ARG A 182 -14.68 1.25 -15.43
C ARG A 182 -13.79 1.39 -14.20
N HIS A 183 -13.32 2.60 -13.91
CA HIS A 183 -12.54 2.86 -12.70
C HIS A 183 -13.32 2.52 -11.42
N LEU A 184 -14.64 2.73 -11.38
CA LEU A 184 -15.46 2.34 -10.24
C LEU A 184 -15.56 0.82 -10.12
N ALA A 185 -15.73 0.11 -11.24
CA ALA A 185 -15.80 -1.35 -11.24
C ALA A 185 -14.46 -2.01 -10.86
N VAL A 186 -13.34 -1.47 -11.33
CA VAL A 186 -11.99 -1.96 -10.98
C VAL A 186 -11.70 -1.76 -9.49
N HIS A 187 -12.11 -0.62 -8.92
CA HIS A 187 -11.79 -0.29 -7.53
C HIS A 187 -12.90 -0.64 -6.52
N ASP A 188 -14.01 -1.24 -6.96
CA ASP A 188 -14.99 -1.79 -6.03
C ASP A 188 -14.35 -2.87 -5.16
N GLN A 189 -14.63 -2.89 -3.86
CA GLN A 189 -14.04 -3.80 -2.86
C GLN A 189 -12.49 -3.75 -2.77
N HIS A 190 -11.83 -2.76 -3.37
CA HIS A 190 -10.37 -2.69 -3.47
C HIS A 190 -9.70 -2.84 -2.09
N LEU A 191 -8.78 -3.81 -1.98
CA LEU A 191 -8.05 -4.19 -0.75
C LEU A 191 -8.91 -4.77 0.39
N VAL A 192 -10.21 -4.93 0.20
CA VAL A 192 -11.14 -5.45 1.23
C VAL A 192 -11.71 -6.80 0.83
N GLY A 193 -12.04 -6.98 -0.44
CA GLY A 193 -12.67 -8.19 -0.96
C GLY A 193 -12.41 -8.36 -2.46
N LEU A 194 -13.22 -9.18 -3.10
CA LEU A 194 -13.22 -9.38 -4.55
C LEU A 194 -14.39 -8.63 -5.16
N ASN A 195 -14.15 -7.83 -6.19
CA ASN A 195 -15.20 -7.25 -7.01
C ASN A 195 -15.75 -8.28 -8.01
N GLN A 196 -16.74 -7.90 -8.82
CA GLN A 196 -17.36 -8.81 -9.78
C GLN A 196 -16.38 -9.38 -10.81
N ALA A 197 -15.41 -8.61 -11.26
CA ALA A 197 -14.39 -9.07 -12.21
C ALA A 197 -13.39 -10.02 -11.53
N ASP A 198 -12.98 -9.72 -10.29
CA ASP A 198 -12.12 -10.60 -9.51
C ASP A 198 -12.79 -11.94 -9.21
N GLU A 199 -14.09 -11.92 -8.94
CA GLU A 199 -14.90 -13.13 -8.76
C GLU A 199 -14.95 -13.99 -10.05
N ALA A 200 -15.08 -13.36 -11.20
CA ALA A 200 -15.05 -14.05 -12.49
C ALA A 200 -13.68 -14.69 -12.75
N ALA A 201 -12.59 -13.96 -12.47
CA ALA A 201 -11.24 -14.52 -12.55
C ALA A 201 -11.05 -15.68 -11.57
N TRP A 202 -11.53 -15.53 -10.33
CA TRP A 202 -11.44 -16.58 -9.31
C TRP A 202 -12.15 -17.86 -9.78
N ALA A 203 -13.38 -17.75 -10.28
CA ALA A 203 -14.14 -18.86 -10.82
C ALA A 203 -13.44 -19.53 -12.04
N ALA A 204 -12.68 -18.76 -12.81
CA ALA A 204 -11.84 -19.25 -13.91
C ALA A 204 -10.49 -19.86 -13.41
N GLY A 205 -10.26 -19.94 -12.10
CA GLY A 205 -9.12 -20.63 -11.52
C GLY A 205 -7.91 -19.74 -11.24
N SER A 206 -8.07 -18.43 -11.15
CA SER A 206 -7.00 -17.48 -10.85
C SER A 206 -6.30 -17.74 -9.50
N TRP A 207 -7.01 -18.29 -8.53
CA TRP A 207 -6.49 -18.67 -7.21
C TRP A 207 -5.21 -19.52 -7.25
N ARG A 208 -4.95 -20.23 -8.36
CA ARG A 208 -3.70 -20.99 -8.54
C ARG A 208 -2.46 -20.09 -8.56
N ALA A 209 -2.63 -18.82 -8.87
CA ALA A 209 -1.54 -17.84 -8.90
C ALA A 209 -1.35 -17.08 -7.58
N ILE A 210 -2.14 -17.37 -6.52
CA ILE A 210 -1.98 -16.74 -5.20
C ILE A 210 -0.54 -16.75 -4.71
N PRO A 211 0.22 -17.87 -4.74
CA PRO A 211 1.60 -17.88 -4.26
C PRO A 211 2.57 -17.02 -5.08
N ALA A 212 2.19 -16.66 -6.31
CA ALA A 212 2.99 -15.76 -7.17
C ALA A 212 2.62 -14.28 -6.99
N THR A 213 1.44 -13.98 -6.46
CA THR A 213 0.91 -12.62 -6.34
C THR A 213 0.86 -12.12 -4.91
N THR A 214 0.93 -13.01 -3.93
CA THR A 214 0.96 -12.73 -2.50
C THR A 214 2.04 -13.57 -1.82
N VAL A 215 2.31 -13.30 -0.54
CA VAL A 215 3.26 -14.11 0.27
C VAL A 215 2.55 -15.31 0.94
N THR A 216 1.41 -15.73 0.41
CA THR A 216 0.60 -16.82 0.96
C THR A 216 1.29 -18.16 0.83
N GLY A 217 1.36 -18.90 1.94
CA GLY A 217 1.97 -20.21 1.98
C GLY A 217 1.98 -20.82 3.38
N SER A 218 2.71 -21.93 3.54
CA SER A 218 2.94 -22.51 4.86
C SER A 218 3.71 -21.54 5.78
N ALA A 219 3.66 -21.76 7.09
CA ALA A 219 4.44 -20.99 8.05
C ALA A 219 5.94 -20.96 7.69
N ALA A 220 6.49 -22.11 7.28
CA ALA A 220 7.90 -22.21 6.85
C ALA A 220 8.18 -21.35 5.60
N HIS A 221 7.29 -21.37 4.61
CA HIS A 221 7.42 -20.54 3.41
C HIS A 221 7.40 -19.04 3.75
N ILE A 222 6.47 -18.60 4.60
CA ILE A 222 6.39 -17.19 5.00
C ILE A 222 7.66 -16.76 5.77
N ALA A 223 8.15 -17.60 6.70
CA ALA A 223 9.39 -17.33 7.43
C ALA A 223 10.59 -17.19 6.49
N GLU A 224 10.70 -18.07 5.49
CA GLU A 224 11.73 -17.99 4.44
C GLU A 224 11.64 -16.67 3.66
N GLN A 225 10.43 -16.26 3.24
CA GLN A 225 10.23 -15.01 2.52
C GLN A 225 10.60 -13.79 3.38
N LEU A 226 10.22 -13.77 4.67
CA LEU A 226 10.59 -12.69 5.58
C LEU A 226 12.10 -12.60 5.77
N THR A 227 12.78 -13.74 5.94
CA THR A 227 14.25 -13.81 6.00
C THR A 227 14.91 -13.28 4.72
N ARG A 228 14.37 -13.64 3.56
CA ARG A 228 14.83 -13.15 2.27
C ARG A 228 14.67 -11.63 2.17
N TYR A 229 13.52 -11.09 2.53
CA TYR A 229 13.27 -9.64 2.52
C TYR A 229 14.24 -8.87 3.43
N ALA A 230 14.50 -9.40 4.63
CA ALA A 230 15.50 -8.81 5.53
C ALA A 230 16.89 -8.81 4.89
N GLY A 231 17.30 -9.91 4.23
CA GLY A 231 18.55 -9.99 3.47
C GLY A 231 18.62 -9.04 2.26
N GLU A 232 17.49 -8.66 1.70
CA GLU A 232 17.36 -7.69 0.61
C GLU A 232 17.28 -6.22 1.10
N GLY A 233 17.40 -5.99 2.41
CA GLY A 233 17.43 -4.64 3.00
C GLY A 233 16.08 -4.10 3.48
N ILE A 234 15.02 -4.91 3.49
CA ILE A 234 13.75 -4.53 4.13
C ILE A 234 13.95 -4.55 5.64
N THR A 235 13.60 -3.45 6.29
CA THR A 235 13.74 -3.26 7.74
C THR A 235 12.41 -3.39 8.48
N GLU A 236 11.31 -3.32 7.76
CA GLU A 236 9.97 -3.36 8.34
C GLU A 236 8.97 -3.98 7.36
N ILE A 237 8.05 -4.77 7.89
CA ILE A 237 6.92 -5.33 7.14
C ILE A 237 5.62 -4.65 7.57
N MET A 238 4.89 -4.11 6.61
CA MET A 238 3.51 -3.70 6.79
C MET A 238 2.60 -4.82 6.25
N TYR A 239 2.13 -5.68 7.14
CA TYR A 239 1.18 -6.73 6.80
C TYR A 239 -0.24 -6.19 6.78
N GLN A 240 -0.97 -6.43 5.71
CA GLN A 240 -2.38 -6.11 5.59
C GLN A 240 -3.22 -7.39 5.63
N PRO A 241 -3.82 -7.72 6.79
CA PRO A 241 -4.77 -8.84 6.89
C PRO A 241 -6.07 -8.49 6.16
N SER A 242 -6.73 -9.50 5.59
CA SER A 242 -8.03 -9.37 4.92
C SER A 242 -8.97 -10.49 5.36
N GLY A 243 -10.25 -10.35 5.02
CA GLY A 243 -11.29 -11.33 5.36
C GLY A 243 -12.00 -11.05 6.68
N PRO A 244 -12.93 -11.93 7.09
CA PRO A 244 -13.80 -11.71 8.25
C PRO A 244 -13.09 -11.89 9.61
N ASP A 245 -11.96 -12.61 9.65
CA ASP A 245 -11.18 -12.91 10.87
C ASP A 245 -9.82 -12.19 10.84
N LEU A 246 -9.84 -10.84 10.81
CA LEU A 246 -8.63 -10.02 10.77
C LEU A 246 -7.69 -10.30 11.94
N THR A 247 -8.24 -10.52 13.13
CA THR A 247 -7.45 -10.80 14.35
C THR A 247 -6.73 -12.14 14.22
N GLY A 248 -7.43 -13.19 13.80
CA GLY A 248 -6.83 -14.51 13.61
C GLY A 248 -5.76 -14.52 12.51
N GLU A 249 -5.99 -13.80 11.39
CA GLU A 249 -4.98 -13.67 10.35
C GLU A 249 -3.73 -12.94 10.87
N LEU A 250 -3.90 -11.87 11.65
CA LEU A 250 -2.80 -11.13 12.26
C LEU A 250 -2.02 -12.01 13.26
N GLU A 251 -2.71 -12.77 14.10
CA GLU A 251 -2.08 -13.65 15.08
C GLU A 251 -1.27 -14.78 14.41
N ARG A 252 -1.82 -15.41 13.36
CA ARG A 252 -1.10 -16.41 12.54
C ARG A 252 0.19 -15.81 11.95
N PHE A 253 0.09 -14.63 11.36
CA PHE A 253 1.25 -13.95 10.77
C PHE A 253 2.30 -13.60 11.84
N ILE A 254 1.90 -12.97 12.95
CA ILE A 254 2.82 -12.58 14.04
C ILE A 254 3.52 -13.80 14.63
N THR A 255 2.82 -14.94 14.75
CA THR A 255 3.41 -16.19 15.26
C THR A 255 4.57 -16.64 14.38
N VAL A 256 4.46 -16.49 13.04
CA VAL A 256 5.55 -16.80 12.11
C VAL A 256 6.64 -15.73 12.15
N ALA A 257 6.26 -14.46 12.10
CA ALA A 257 7.21 -13.35 12.03
C ALA A 257 8.13 -13.25 13.27
N ARG A 258 7.68 -13.74 14.43
CA ARG A 258 8.50 -13.78 15.66
C ARG A 258 9.59 -14.86 15.65
N GLN A 259 9.60 -15.74 14.66
CA GLN A 259 10.58 -16.82 14.52
C GLN A 259 11.75 -16.42 13.62
N VAL A 260 11.64 -15.27 12.94
CA VAL A 260 12.62 -14.67 12.06
C VAL A 260 13.28 -13.48 12.73
#